data_be98ad888b08a42b649eda873e378e1d
#
_entry.id   be98ad888b08a42b649eda873e378e1d
#
_cell.length_a   1.000
_cell.length_b   1.000
_cell.length_c   1.000
_cell.angle_alpha   90.00
_cell.angle_beta   90.00
_cell.angle_gamma   90.00
#
_symmetry.space_group_name_H-M   'P 1'
#
loop_
_entity.id
_entity.type
_entity.pdbx_description
1 polymer ?
#
loop_
_entity_poly.entity_id
_entity_poly.type
_entity_poly.pdbx_seq_one_letter_code
_entity_poly.pdbx_strand_id
1 'polypeptide(L)'
;MRRFRRLLTLISILFLLAFSSCANYGFYQLLFGEDDVDERFSGFSDLSGETVLSSSLGLNGKYSFIVVTDVHIGASDVRSSKMNDFLDEISSLFESIDKTKIPRFIVNLGDTADGGHLSEYNDYNSYLEKIRKLAVEKNVVSSTEVFKIYTILGNHDLYNNGWTDWKKTVYPYKSTYYFSLSSGAADYDSLPFSFYFVDTGNGAFGTDQLDAFEKLLKSDPNPKMIFSHYPFYSDNVPFMALEDTTERNYLLSLFSKNNVKALFGGHVHTVFEHGFGSFSQINTSALFKNEAFRLVTVDESTSIVSTKLIGF
;
A
#
# COMPACT_ATOMS: atom_id res chain seq x y z
N MET A 1 -19.35 -42.71 -28.72
CA MET A 1 -20.14 -41.50 -28.51
C MET A 1 -20.49 -41.21 -27.04
N ARG A 2 -21.01 -42.13 -26.23
CA ARG A 2 -21.33 -41.85 -24.81
C ARG A 2 -20.13 -41.42 -23.92
N ARG A 3 -18.95 -42.03 -24.10
CA ARG A 3 -17.72 -41.67 -23.37
C ARG A 3 -17.22 -40.27 -23.74
N PHE A 4 -17.28 -39.90 -24.99
CA PHE A 4 -16.89 -38.59 -25.48
C PHE A 4 -17.80 -37.47 -24.99
N ARG A 5 -19.12 -37.70 -24.94
CA ARG A 5 -20.06 -36.74 -24.34
C ARG A 5 -19.85 -36.57 -22.84
N ARG A 6 -19.53 -37.64 -22.09
CA ARG A 6 -19.22 -37.55 -20.66
C ARG A 6 -17.92 -36.78 -20.42
N LEU A 7 -16.89 -36.96 -21.28
CA LEU A 7 -15.65 -36.20 -21.20
C LEU A 7 -15.89 -34.72 -21.47
N LEU A 8 -16.65 -34.38 -22.50
CA LEU A 8 -17.03 -32.99 -22.79
C LEU A 8 -17.83 -32.35 -21.64
N THR A 9 -18.77 -33.07 -21.06
CA THR A 9 -19.54 -32.59 -19.90
C THR A 9 -18.64 -32.39 -18.66
N LEU A 10 -17.68 -33.30 -18.42
CA LEU A 10 -16.71 -33.13 -17.34
C LEU A 10 -15.77 -31.94 -17.55
N ILE A 11 -15.30 -31.75 -18.78
CA ILE A 11 -14.47 -30.58 -19.15
C ILE A 11 -15.28 -29.29 -19.00
N SER A 12 -16.56 -29.27 -19.43
CA SER A 12 -17.43 -28.10 -19.26
C SER A 12 -17.72 -27.81 -17.78
N ILE A 13 -17.91 -28.82 -16.94
CA ILE A 13 -18.11 -28.67 -15.50
C ILE A 13 -16.82 -28.19 -14.81
N LEU A 14 -15.66 -28.72 -15.18
CA LEU A 14 -14.36 -28.26 -14.70
C LEU A 14 -14.08 -26.81 -15.13
N PHE A 15 -14.44 -26.46 -16.36
CA PHE A 15 -14.36 -25.09 -16.85
C PHE A 15 -15.29 -24.15 -16.06
N LEU A 16 -16.54 -24.54 -15.83
CA LEU A 16 -17.50 -23.79 -15.01
C LEU A 16 -17.04 -23.68 -13.54
N LEU A 17 -16.44 -24.70 -12.97
CA LEU A 17 -15.89 -24.65 -11.60
C LEU A 17 -14.62 -23.80 -11.53
N ALA A 18 -13.77 -23.80 -12.53
CA ALA A 18 -12.62 -22.89 -12.62
C ALA A 18 -13.08 -21.41 -12.73
N PHE A 19 -14.16 -21.13 -13.47
CA PHE A 19 -14.74 -19.79 -13.52
C PHE A 19 -15.48 -19.41 -12.24
N SER A 20 -16.03 -20.34 -11.48
CA SER A 20 -16.71 -20.03 -10.22
C SER A 20 -15.73 -19.78 -9.05
N SER A 21 -14.50 -20.23 -9.15
CA SER A 21 -13.44 -19.88 -8.15
C SER A 21 -12.87 -18.47 -8.37
N CYS A 22 -13.09 -17.89 -9.58
CA CYS A 22 -12.84 -16.46 -9.88
C CYS A 22 -14.16 -15.67 -9.85
N ALA A 23 -15.04 -15.97 -8.88
CA ALA A 23 -16.44 -15.54 -8.88
C ALA A 23 -16.66 -14.03 -8.79
N ASN A 24 -15.60 -13.24 -8.54
CA ASN A 24 -15.69 -11.77 -8.46
C ASN A 24 -15.23 -11.06 -9.74
N TYR A 25 -14.58 -11.76 -10.68
CA TYR A 25 -14.28 -11.25 -12.01
C TYR A 25 -15.46 -11.56 -12.95
N GLY A 26 -16.24 -10.55 -13.30
CA GLY A 26 -17.24 -10.69 -14.34
C GLY A 26 -16.60 -11.07 -15.68
N PHE A 27 -17.27 -11.93 -16.47
CA PHE A 27 -16.77 -12.34 -17.79
C PHE A 27 -16.47 -11.14 -18.72
N TYR A 28 -17.20 -10.05 -18.56
CA TYR A 28 -16.98 -8.79 -19.28
C TYR A 28 -15.65 -8.13 -18.84
N GLN A 29 -15.35 -8.14 -17.56
CA GLN A 29 -14.13 -7.58 -16.99
C GLN A 29 -12.89 -8.36 -17.42
N LEU A 30 -13.00 -9.71 -17.49
CA LEU A 30 -11.95 -10.60 -17.99
C LEU A 30 -11.60 -10.34 -19.47
N LEU A 31 -12.55 -9.85 -20.28
CA LEU A 31 -12.37 -9.61 -21.72
C LEU A 31 -12.12 -8.15 -22.09
N PHE A 32 -12.57 -7.20 -21.28
CA PHE A 32 -12.64 -5.77 -21.64
C PHE A 32 -12.30 -4.82 -20.47
N GLY A 33 -11.93 -5.33 -19.31
CA GLY A 33 -11.57 -4.50 -18.15
C GLY A 33 -10.15 -3.95 -18.27
N GLU A 34 -9.91 -2.84 -17.60
CA GLU A 34 -8.56 -2.29 -17.38
C GLU A 34 -7.85 -3.09 -16.26
N ASP A 35 -7.68 -4.41 -16.45
CA ASP A 35 -7.14 -5.31 -15.44
C ASP A 35 -5.62 -5.40 -15.47
N ASP A 36 -4.99 -4.97 -16.56
CA ASP A 36 -3.54 -4.97 -16.71
C ASP A 36 -2.92 -3.72 -16.06
N VAL A 37 -1.78 -3.89 -15.43
CA VAL A 37 -1.00 -2.77 -14.85
C VAL A 37 -0.61 -1.78 -15.93
N ASP A 38 -0.19 -2.23 -17.11
CA ASP A 38 0.23 -1.37 -18.20
C ASP A 38 -0.94 -0.52 -18.75
N GLU A 39 -2.18 -1.03 -18.71
CA GLU A 39 -3.38 -0.27 -19.08
C GLU A 39 -3.73 0.82 -18.04
N ARG A 40 -3.47 0.57 -16.75
CA ARG A 40 -3.68 1.54 -15.67
C ARG A 40 -2.54 2.53 -15.51
N PHE A 41 -1.36 2.18 -15.99
CA PHE A 41 -0.16 3.00 -15.85
C PHE A 41 -0.24 4.26 -16.72
N SER A 42 -0.13 5.43 -16.12
CA SER A 42 -0.12 6.72 -16.83
C SER A 42 1.13 7.56 -16.49
N GLY A 43 2.16 6.91 -15.95
CA GLY A 43 3.36 7.55 -15.42
C GLY A 43 3.30 7.77 -13.91
N PHE A 44 4.46 7.94 -13.30
CA PHE A 44 4.56 8.28 -11.89
C PHE A 44 4.23 9.76 -11.64
N SER A 45 3.29 10.03 -10.76
CA SER A 45 2.94 11.39 -10.34
C SER A 45 3.84 11.83 -9.19
N ASP A 46 4.47 13.02 -9.31
CA ASP A 46 5.25 13.61 -8.22
C ASP A 46 4.34 14.39 -7.27
N LEU A 47 4.28 13.94 -6.02
CA LEU A 47 3.49 14.55 -4.94
C LEU A 47 4.36 15.24 -3.89
N SER A 48 5.66 15.48 -4.15
CA SER A 48 6.59 16.09 -3.18
C SER A 48 6.13 17.47 -2.71
N GLY A 49 5.47 18.24 -3.59
CA GLY A 49 4.89 19.54 -3.22
C GLY A 49 3.67 19.47 -2.29
N GLU A 50 3.05 18.30 -2.15
CA GLU A 50 1.86 18.09 -1.31
C GLU A 50 2.21 17.52 0.08
N THR A 51 3.44 17.00 0.24
CA THR A 51 3.89 16.31 1.46
C THR A 51 5.03 17.12 2.09
N VAL A 52 4.69 17.99 3.01
CA VAL A 52 5.67 18.85 3.68
C VAL A 52 5.58 18.65 5.20
N LEU A 53 6.71 18.39 5.83
CA LEU A 53 6.85 18.45 7.29
C LEU A 53 7.40 19.81 7.68
N SER A 54 6.66 20.53 8.51
CA SER A 54 7.11 21.84 8.99
C SER A 54 8.34 21.69 9.88
N SER A 55 9.37 22.50 9.64
CA SER A 55 10.55 22.59 10.51
C SER A 55 10.21 23.00 11.95
N SER A 56 9.07 23.70 12.15
CA SER A 56 8.57 24.08 13.46
C SER A 56 8.21 22.90 14.37
N LEU A 57 8.04 21.68 13.80
CA LEU A 57 7.75 20.47 14.56
C LEU A 57 8.95 20.00 15.42
N GLY A 58 10.17 20.47 15.13
CA GLY A 58 11.37 20.11 15.87
C GLY A 58 11.71 18.61 15.83
N LEU A 59 11.51 17.98 14.67
CA LEU A 59 11.68 16.54 14.48
C LEU A 59 13.14 16.10 14.40
N ASN A 60 14.05 17.03 14.09
CA ASN A 60 15.51 16.80 14.08
C ASN A 60 15.94 15.56 13.28
N GLY A 61 15.41 15.36 12.10
CA GLY A 61 15.74 14.22 11.24
C GLY A 61 14.99 12.93 11.57
N LYS A 62 14.05 12.95 12.52
CA LYS A 62 13.24 11.76 12.86
C LYS A 62 11.76 12.03 12.76
N TYR A 63 11.04 11.13 12.13
CA TYR A 63 9.57 11.18 12.04
C TYR A 63 8.98 9.79 11.92
N SER A 64 7.70 9.67 12.19
CA SER A 64 6.98 8.41 12.05
C SER A 64 5.75 8.55 11.15
N PHE A 65 5.33 7.44 10.58
CA PHE A 65 4.08 7.28 9.86
C PHE A 65 3.50 5.89 10.10
N ILE A 66 2.23 5.72 9.77
CA ILE A 66 1.54 4.43 9.92
C ILE A 66 1.48 3.73 8.57
N VAL A 67 1.65 2.41 8.59
CA VAL A 67 1.36 1.53 7.44
C VAL A 67 0.25 0.58 7.83
N VAL A 68 -0.83 0.61 7.04
CA VAL A 68 -1.97 -0.31 7.09
C VAL A 68 -2.10 -1.02 5.74
N THR A 69 -2.83 -2.12 5.70
CA THR A 69 -3.12 -2.88 4.48
C THR A 69 -4.39 -3.68 4.65
N ASP A 70 -4.98 -4.12 3.55
CA ASP A 70 -6.09 -5.08 3.54
C ASP A 70 -7.21 -4.64 4.49
N VAL A 71 -7.71 -3.42 4.26
CA VAL A 71 -8.74 -2.77 5.09
C VAL A 71 -10.09 -3.43 4.87
N HIS A 72 -10.39 -3.86 3.64
CA HIS A 72 -11.58 -4.62 3.22
C HIS A 72 -12.89 -4.01 3.73
N ILE A 73 -13.09 -2.71 3.50
CA ILE A 73 -14.40 -2.10 3.78
C ILE A 73 -15.49 -2.84 2.99
N GLY A 74 -16.54 -3.29 3.69
CA GLY A 74 -17.60 -4.15 3.13
C GLY A 74 -17.54 -5.59 3.61
N ALA A 75 -16.38 -6.10 4.04
CA ALA A 75 -16.26 -7.44 4.58
C ALA A 75 -17.01 -7.61 5.91
N SER A 76 -17.55 -8.79 6.13
CA SER A 76 -18.42 -9.08 7.29
C SER A 76 -17.71 -9.02 8.66
N ASP A 77 -16.40 -9.12 8.67
CA ASP A 77 -15.55 -9.05 9.85
C ASP A 77 -15.04 -7.61 10.14
N VAL A 78 -15.24 -6.67 9.22
CA VAL A 78 -14.99 -5.24 9.44
C VAL A 78 -16.17 -4.61 10.16
N ARG A 79 -16.06 -4.50 11.49
CA ARG A 79 -17.12 -4.02 12.38
C ARG A 79 -16.82 -2.62 12.90
N SER A 80 -17.87 -1.86 13.19
CA SER A 80 -17.72 -0.51 13.75
C SER A 80 -16.94 -0.49 15.07
N SER A 81 -17.01 -1.55 15.89
CA SER A 81 -16.20 -1.67 17.11
C SER A 81 -14.71 -1.63 16.79
N LYS A 82 -14.22 -2.51 15.90
CA LYS A 82 -12.81 -2.55 15.49
C LYS A 82 -12.34 -1.24 14.85
N MET A 83 -13.23 -0.61 14.07
CA MET A 83 -12.95 0.70 13.50
C MET A 83 -12.80 1.78 14.58
N ASN A 84 -13.56 1.72 15.66
CA ASN A 84 -13.42 2.63 16.81
C ASN A 84 -12.17 2.31 17.62
N ASP A 85 -11.86 1.02 17.86
CA ASP A 85 -10.65 0.61 18.58
C ASP A 85 -9.38 1.12 17.85
N PHE A 86 -9.37 1.05 16.51
CA PHE A 86 -8.29 1.64 15.72
C PHE A 86 -8.21 3.18 15.85
N LEU A 87 -9.35 3.89 15.88
CA LEU A 87 -9.35 5.34 16.10
C LEU A 87 -8.83 5.69 17.51
N ASP A 88 -9.15 4.91 18.52
CA ASP A 88 -8.67 5.11 19.89
C ASP A 88 -7.14 4.90 19.97
N GLU A 89 -6.60 3.89 19.28
CA GLU A 89 -5.16 3.68 19.22
C GLU A 89 -4.45 4.81 18.44
N ILE A 90 -5.01 5.27 17.31
CA ILE A 90 -4.51 6.44 16.59
C ILE A 90 -4.52 7.69 17.48
N SER A 91 -5.59 7.89 18.25
CA SER A 91 -5.68 9.00 19.21
C SER A 91 -4.55 8.95 20.22
N SER A 92 -4.28 7.77 20.77
CA SER A 92 -3.17 7.55 21.72
C SER A 92 -1.80 7.87 21.10
N LEU A 93 -1.58 7.48 19.84
CA LEU A 93 -0.35 7.83 19.13
C LEU A 93 -0.21 9.32 18.87
N PHE A 94 -1.29 10.01 18.55
CA PHE A 94 -1.30 11.47 18.35
C PHE A 94 -1.00 12.25 19.64
N GLU A 95 -1.23 11.67 20.79
CA GLU A 95 -0.92 12.24 22.11
C GLU A 95 0.48 11.83 22.65
N SER A 96 1.30 11.15 21.85
CA SER A 96 2.63 10.72 22.27
C SER A 96 3.47 11.91 22.77
N ILE A 97 4.12 11.73 23.93
CA ILE A 97 5.06 12.70 24.49
C ILE A 97 6.31 12.84 23.57
N ASP A 98 6.73 11.74 22.96
CA ASP A 98 7.80 11.72 21.97
C ASP A 98 7.24 12.14 20.60
N LYS A 99 7.49 13.40 20.23
CA LYS A 99 7.00 13.97 18.97
C LYS A 99 7.45 13.21 17.72
N THR A 100 8.57 12.50 17.81
CA THR A 100 9.08 11.72 16.68
C THR A 100 8.24 10.45 16.43
N LYS A 101 7.47 10.02 17.41
CA LYS A 101 6.55 8.87 17.34
C LYS A 101 5.12 9.25 16.93
N ILE A 102 4.79 10.54 16.89
CA ILE A 102 3.50 10.98 16.38
C ILE A 102 3.46 10.75 14.87
N PRO A 103 2.53 9.91 14.36
CA PRO A 103 2.42 9.66 12.94
C PRO A 103 2.09 10.95 12.17
N ARG A 104 2.78 11.21 11.08
CA ARG A 104 2.58 12.42 10.26
C ARG A 104 1.67 12.19 9.07
N PHE A 105 1.53 10.95 8.65
CA PHE A 105 0.62 10.49 7.61
C PHE A 105 0.37 8.99 7.76
N ILE A 106 -0.54 8.46 6.97
CA ILE A 106 -0.80 7.02 6.87
C ILE A 106 -0.53 6.57 5.43
N VAL A 107 -0.02 5.36 5.28
CA VAL A 107 0.06 4.63 4.02
C VAL A 107 -0.84 3.41 4.10
N ASN A 108 -1.77 3.28 3.16
CA ASN A 108 -2.59 2.09 2.96
C ASN A 108 -2.08 1.34 1.72
N LEU A 109 -1.66 0.09 1.93
CA LEU A 109 -1.06 -0.76 0.89
C LEU A 109 -2.07 -1.48 0.00
N GLY A 110 -3.32 -1.00 -0.10
CA GLY A 110 -4.34 -1.56 -0.97
C GLY A 110 -5.33 -2.49 -0.27
N ASP A 111 -6.19 -3.10 -1.07
CA ASP A 111 -7.38 -3.81 -0.64
C ASP A 111 -8.23 -2.95 0.30
N THR A 112 -8.53 -1.75 -0.18
CA THR A 112 -9.33 -0.76 0.51
C THR A 112 -10.78 -1.22 0.66
N ALA A 113 -11.37 -1.69 -0.46
CA ALA A 113 -12.69 -2.29 -0.55
C ALA A 113 -12.61 -3.82 -0.52
N ASP A 114 -13.66 -4.50 -0.10
CA ASP A 114 -13.77 -5.97 -0.17
C ASP A 114 -14.24 -6.43 -1.55
N GLY A 115 -15.14 -5.70 -2.17
CA GLY A 115 -15.74 -6.02 -3.46
C GLY A 115 -15.46 -5.03 -4.59
N GLY A 116 -14.69 -3.96 -4.36
CA GLY A 116 -14.41 -2.92 -5.36
C GLY A 116 -15.62 -2.05 -5.69
N HIS A 117 -16.61 -1.95 -4.81
CA HIS A 117 -17.81 -1.16 -5.03
C HIS A 117 -17.65 0.30 -4.64
N LEU A 118 -18.26 1.23 -5.38
CA LEU A 118 -18.25 2.67 -5.09
C LEU A 118 -18.74 2.97 -3.66
N SER A 119 -19.73 2.24 -3.15
CA SER A 119 -20.22 2.40 -1.78
C SER A 119 -19.12 2.14 -0.73
N GLU A 120 -18.29 1.12 -0.95
CA GLU A 120 -17.18 0.77 -0.06
C GLU A 120 -16.11 1.86 -0.04
N TYR A 121 -15.78 2.46 -1.20
CA TYR A 121 -14.86 3.62 -1.26
C TYR A 121 -15.43 4.87 -0.59
N ASN A 122 -16.74 5.10 -0.70
CA ASN A 122 -17.39 6.21 0.01
C ASN A 122 -17.38 5.99 1.53
N ASP A 123 -17.60 4.76 2.00
CA ASP A 123 -17.52 4.40 3.41
C ASP A 123 -16.08 4.52 3.93
N TYR A 124 -15.09 4.07 3.14
CA TYR A 124 -13.68 4.28 3.43
C TYR A 124 -13.36 5.77 3.63
N ASN A 125 -13.70 6.62 2.65
CA ASN A 125 -13.46 8.05 2.75
C ASN A 125 -14.15 8.68 3.96
N SER A 126 -15.38 8.26 4.26
CA SER A 126 -16.10 8.71 5.46
C SER A 126 -15.38 8.33 6.75
N TYR A 127 -14.71 7.17 6.75
CA TYR A 127 -13.88 6.74 7.86
C TYR A 127 -12.58 7.55 7.94
N LEU A 128 -11.92 7.82 6.82
CA LEU A 128 -10.72 8.66 6.78
C LEU A 128 -10.98 10.08 7.29
N GLU A 129 -12.17 10.63 7.07
CA GLU A 129 -12.54 11.94 7.62
C GLU A 129 -12.57 11.95 9.15
N LYS A 130 -12.89 10.84 9.81
CA LYS A 130 -12.79 10.74 11.27
C LYS A 130 -11.32 10.84 11.74
N ILE A 131 -10.41 10.15 11.04
CA ILE A 131 -8.96 10.23 11.33
C ILE A 131 -8.45 11.65 11.11
N ARG A 132 -8.86 12.32 10.03
CA ARG A 132 -8.45 13.71 9.73
C ARG A 132 -8.94 14.69 10.79
N LYS A 133 -10.19 14.57 11.24
CA LYS A 133 -10.73 15.37 12.33
C LYS A 133 -9.94 15.14 13.62
N LEU A 134 -9.66 13.89 13.95
CA LEU A 134 -8.87 13.53 15.11
C LEU A 134 -7.46 14.15 15.06
N ALA A 135 -6.80 14.14 13.89
CA ALA A 135 -5.49 14.75 13.71
C ALA A 135 -5.51 16.29 13.96
N VAL A 136 -6.58 16.98 13.58
CA VAL A 136 -6.78 18.40 13.89
C VAL A 136 -7.07 18.61 15.39
N GLU A 137 -7.96 17.82 15.98
CA GLU A 137 -8.31 17.88 17.40
C GLU A 137 -7.11 17.64 18.32
N LYS A 138 -6.21 16.75 17.92
CA LYS A 138 -4.96 16.45 18.64
C LYS A 138 -3.77 17.34 18.24
N ASN A 139 -3.98 18.35 17.40
CA ASN A 139 -2.97 19.30 16.92
C ASN A 139 -1.79 18.63 16.20
N VAL A 140 -1.99 17.51 15.53
CA VAL A 140 -1.00 16.87 14.65
C VAL A 140 -0.81 17.68 13.38
N VAL A 141 -1.89 18.24 12.87
CA VAL A 141 -1.96 19.19 11.76
C VAL A 141 -2.80 20.40 12.17
N SER A 142 -2.58 21.55 11.54
CA SER A 142 -3.43 22.73 11.74
C SER A 142 -4.79 22.54 11.07
N SER A 143 -5.76 23.38 11.42
CA SER A 143 -7.11 23.35 10.82
C SER A 143 -7.14 23.70 9.32
N THR A 144 -6.05 24.24 8.79
CA THR A 144 -5.89 24.58 7.37
C THR A 144 -5.12 23.52 6.59
N GLU A 145 -4.54 22.54 7.29
CA GLU A 145 -3.78 21.43 6.69
C GLU A 145 -4.62 20.15 6.69
N VAL A 146 -4.32 19.27 5.73
CA VAL A 146 -4.97 17.96 5.61
C VAL A 146 -4.00 16.87 6.06
N PHE A 147 -4.38 16.10 7.07
CA PHE A 147 -3.64 14.88 7.42
C PHE A 147 -3.72 13.89 6.25
N LYS A 148 -2.56 13.61 5.65
CA LYS A 148 -2.49 12.82 4.42
C LYS A 148 -2.62 11.32 4.69
N ILE A 149 -3.38 10.65 3.84
CA ILE A 149 -3.50 9.19 3.82
C ILE A 149 -3.28 8.76 2.37
N TYR A 150 -2.14 8.14 2.11
CA TYR A 150 -1.70 7.70 0.79
C TYR A 150 -2.13 6.26 0.58
N THR A 151 -2.87 6.00 -0.49
CA THR A 151 -3.43 4.68 -0.76
C THR A 151 -2.93 4.17 -2.10
N ILE A 152 -2.48 2.92 -2.15
CA ILE A 152 -2.22 2.20 -3.40
C ILE A 152 -3.35 1.21 -3.71
N LEU A 153 -3.34 0.67 -4.91
CA LEU A 153 -4.32 -0.28 -5.39
C LEU A 153 -3.98 -1.70 -4.92
N GLY A 154 -4.99 -2.45 -4.43
CA GLY A 154 -4.91 -3.88 -4.18
C GLY A 154 -5.77 -4.67 -5.17
N ASN A 155 -5.76 -6.01 -5.09
CA ASN A 155 -6.50 -6.84 -6.02
C ASN A 155 -8.03 -6.79 -5.80
N HIS A 156 -8.50 -6.65 -4.57
CA HIS A 156 -9.92 -6.45 -4.27
C HIS A 156 -10.45 -5.12 -4.81
N ASP A 157 -9.61 -4.10 -4.89
CA ASP A 157 -9.96 -2.82 -5.48
C ASP A 157 -10.17 -2.90 -7.01
N LEU A 158 -9.78 -4.01 -7.65
CA LEU A 158 -10.03 -4.28 -9.07
C LEU A 158 -11.33 -5.06 -9.31
N TYR A 159 -11.91 -5.69 -8.28
CA TYR A 159 -13.16 -6.44 -8.43
C TYR A 159 -14.30 -5.55 -8.92
N ASN A 160 -15.24 -6.14 -9.67
CA ASN A 160 -16.42 -5.46 -10.18
C ASN A 160 -16.10 -4.16 -10.97
N ASN A 161 -14.96 -4.11 -11.67
CA ASN A 161 -14.45 -2.92 -12.37
C ASN A 161 -14.16 -1.74 -11.41
N GLY A 162 -13.73 -2.04 -10.20
CA GLY A 162 -13.56 -1.08 -9.12
C GLY A 162 -12.54 0.00 -9.42
N TRP A 163 -11.53 -0.26 -10.29
CA TRP A 163 -10.58 0.76 -10.75
C TRP A 163 -11.27 2.01 -11.31
N THR A 164 -12.38 1.85 -12.02
CA THR A 164 -13.13 2.98 -12.60
C THR A 164 -13.64 3.97 -11.54
N ASP A 165 -14.02 3.46 -10.37
CA ASP A 165 -14.49 4.27 -9.25
C ASP A 165 -13.34 4.63 -8.30
N TRP A 166 -12.39 3.71 -8.08
CA TRP A 166 -11.22 3.94 -7.23
C TRP A 166 -10.43 5.18 -7.68
N LYS A 167 -10.09 5.27 -8.97
CA LYS A 167 -9.31 6.40 -9.55
C LYS A 167 -10.00 7.77 -9.45
N LYS A 168 -11.27 7.81 -9.08
CA LYS A 168 -12.04 9.06 -8.88
C LYS A 168 -12.31 9.37 -7.41
N THR A 169 -12.20 8.37 -6.54
CA THR A 169 -12.74 8.42 -5.18
C THR A 169 -11.64 8.29 -4.14
N VAL A 170 -10.61 7.47 -4.40
CA VAL A 170 -9.55 7.18 -3.43
C VAL A 170 -8.30 8.04 -3.72
N TYR A 171 -7.91 8.89 -2.76
CA TYR A 171 -6.71 9.71 -2.88
C TYR A 171 -5.44 8.82 -2.89
N PRO A 172 -4.45 9.09 -3.74
CA PRO A 172 -4.25 10.27 -4.57
C PRO A 172 -4.83 10.19 -6.01
N TYR A 173 -5.80 9.30 -6.28
CA TYR A 173 -6.46 9.13 -7.58
C TYR A 173 -5.52 8.62 -8.70
N LYS A 174 -4.42 7.99 -8.31
CA LYS A 174 -3.33 7.49 -9.16
C LYS A 174 -2.87 6.13 -8.67
N SER A 175 -2.67 5.18 -9.58
CA SER A 175 -2.13 3.86 -9.23
C SER A 175 -0.64 3.93 -8.88
N THR A 176 0.10 4.89 -9.45
CA THR A 176 1.55 5.05 -9.26
C THR A 176 1.94 6.50 -8.99
N TYR A 177 2.71 6.73 -7.95
CA TYR A 177 3.17 8.06 -7.55
C TYR A 177 4.40 7.96 -6.64
N TYR A 178 5.03 9.09 -6.41
CA TYR A 178 6.13 9.20 -5.45
C TYR A 178 6.16 10.58 -4.81
N PHE A 179 6.87 10.69 -3.70
CA PHE A 179 7.26 11.97 -3.11
C PHE A 179 8.57 11.84 -2.37
N SER A 180 9.28 12.95 -2.20
CA SER A 180 10.43 13.06 -1.31
C SER A 180 10.07 13.87 -0.08
N LEU A 181 10.50 13.40 1.09
CA LEU A 181 10.15 14.00 2.37
C LEU A 181 11.41 14.20 3.22
N SER A 182 11.56 15.42 3.76
CA SER A 182 12.55 15.76 4.76
C SER A 182 11.89 16.35 6.00
N SER A 183 12.38 15.96 7.17
CA SER A 183 11.92 16.53 8.44
C SER A 183 12.70 17.80 8.83
N GLY A 184 13.54 18.34 7.95
CA GLY A 184 14.36 19.53 8.22
C GLY A 184 15.48 19.25 9.23
N ALA A 185 16.14 18.10 9.13
CA ALA A 185 17.31 17.80 9.94
C ALA A 185 18.36 18.90 9.77
N ALA A 186 18.95 19.34 10.90
CA ALA A 186 19.95 20.40 10.93
C ALA A 186 21.31 19.97 10.35
N ASP A 187 21.50 18.68 10.10
CA ASP A 187 22.72 18.13 9.51
C ASP A 187 22.65 18.24 7.99
N TYR A 188 23.60 18.99 7.43
CA TYR A 188 23.72 19.23 6.00
C TYR A 188 23.94 17.95 5.16
N ASP A 189 24.28 16.83 5.80
CA ASP A 189 24.54 15.54 5.14
C ASP A 189 23.33 14.58 5.14
N SER A 190 22.22 14.93 5.80
CA SER A 190 21.03 14.09 5.78
C SER A 190 20.26 14.28 4.49
N LEU A 191 20.07 13.19 3.76
CA LEU A 191 19.24 13.18 2.55
C LEU A 191 17.76 12.95 2.92
N PRO A 192 16.83 13.60 2.20
CA PRO A 192 15.41 13.26 2.32
C PRO A 192 15.19 11.80 1.94
N PHE A 193 14.15 11.20 2.47
CA PHE A 193 13.70 9.89 1.99
C PHE A 193 12.75 10.03 0.81
N SER A 194 12.92 9.17 -0.19
CA SER A 194 11.97 9.04 -1.30
C SER A 194 11.04 7.85 -1.07
N PHE A 195 9.75 8.09 -1.26
CA PHE A 195 8.65 7.15 -1.07
C PHE A 195 8.07 6.84 -2.44
N TYR A 196 8.16 5.59 -2.89
CA TYR A 196 7.66 5.14 -4.18
C TYR A 196 6.49 4.19 -3.99
N PHE A 197 5.39 4.51 -4.62
CA PHE A 197 4.13 3.76 -4.57
C PHE A 197 3.87 3.14 -5.93
N VAL A 198 3.85 1.81 -5.97
CA VAL A 198 3.76 1.03 -7.20
C VAL A 198 2.47 0.25 -7.29
N ASP A 199 1.95 0.10 -8.49
CA ASP A 199 0.78 -0.73 -8.78
C ASP A 199 1.22 -2.19 -8.94
N THR A 200 0.69 -3.04 -8.10
CA THR A 200 0.84 -4.50 -8.20
C THR A 200 -0.51 -5.19 -7.98
N GLY A 201 -1.61 -4.48 -8.23
CA GLY A 201 -2.97 -4.91 -7.88
C GLY A 201 -3.39 -6.25 -8.48
N ASN A 202 -2.81 -6.67 -9.59
CA ASN A 202 -3.08 -7.98 -10.21
C ASN A 202 -1.91 -8.97 -10.15
N GLY A 203 -0.98 -8.80 -9.20
CA GLY A 203 0.12 -9.73 -8.99
C GLY A 203 1.29 -9.59 -9.97
N ALA A 204 1.26 -8.58 -10.86
CA ALA A 204 2.29 -8.25 -11.82
C ALA A 204 2.79 -6.81 -11.63
N PHE A 205 3.96 -6.49 -12.15
CA PHE A 205 4.50 -5.14 -12.10
C PHE A 205 4.25 -4.38 -13.42
N GLY A 206 4.27 -5.07 -14.55
CA GLY A 206 4.05 -4.49 -15.87
C GLY A 206 5.31 -3.87 -16.48
N THR A 207 5.34 -3.85 -17.82
CA THR A 207 6.52 -3.43 -18.57
C THR A 207 6.72 -1.92 -18.56
N ASP A 208 5.66 -1.16 -18.81
CA ASP A 208 5.72 0.30 -18.89
C ASP A 208 6.02 0.92 -17.53
N GLN A 209 5.42 0.37 -16.46
CA GLN A 209 5.73 0.76 -15.10
C GLN A 209 7.18 0.45 -14.74
N LEU A 210 7.68 -0.74 -15.08
CA LEU A 210 9.05 -1.15 -14.80
C LEU A 210 10.07 -0.22 -15.45
N ASP A 211 9.90 0.10 -16.72
CA ASP A 211 10.78 0.98 -17.47
C ASP A 211 10.84 2.41 -16.90
N ALA A 212 9.71 2.94 -16.49
CA ALA A 212 9.63 4.25 -15.88
C ALA A 212 10.23 4.25 -14.47
N PHE A 213 9.92 3.21 -13.69
CA PHE A 213 10.39 3.05 -12.31
C PHE A 213 11.90 2.88 -12.22
N GLU A 214 12.48 2.08 -13.11
CA GLU A 214 13.93 1.90 -13.19
C GLU A 214 14.65 3.23 -13.42
N LYS A 215 14.15 4.06 -14.33
CA LYS A 215 14.72 5.39 -14.61
C LYS A 215 14.66 6.29 -13.39
N LEU A 216 13.52 6.31 -12.69
CA LEU A 216 13.34 7.09 -11.46
C LEU A 216 14.31 6.62 -10.36
N LEU A 217 14.37 5.31 -10.07
CA LEU A 217 15.24 4.77 -9.03
C LEU A 217 16.72 5.08 -9.29
N LYS A 218 17.17 4.98 -10.55
CA LYS A 218 18.56 5.23 -10.93
C LYS A 218 18.94 6.71 -10.87
N SER A 219 18.00 7.61 -11.10
CA SER A 219 18.24 9.06 -11.07
C SER A 219 18.14 9.68 -9.67
N ASP A 220 17.51 8.99 -8.73
CA ASP A 220 17.29 9.48 -7.37
C ASP A 220 18.44 9.05 -6.43
N PRO A 221 19.22 9.97 -5.84
CA PRO A 221 20.31 9.64 -4.91
C PRO A 221 19.82 9.29 -3.49
N ASN A 222 18.58 9.62 -3.15
CA ASN A 222 18.03 9.51 -1.81
C ASN A 222 17.94 8.05 -1.32
N PRO A 223 17.94 7.79 -0.01
CA PRO A 223 17.44 6.54 0.54
C PRO A 223 15.95 6.39 0.23
N LYS A 224 15.50 5.18 -0.10
CA LYS A 224 14.17 4.93 -0.66
C LYS A 224 13.38 3.91 0.14
N MET A 225 12.05 4.10 0.16
CA MET A 225 11.07 3.11 0.57
C MET A 225 10.12 2.82 -0.60
N ILE A 226 9.80 1.53 -0.78
CA ILE A 226 8.88 1.06 -1.82
C ILE A 226 7.63 0.52 -1.15
N PHE A 227 6.47 0.89 -1.67
CA PHE A 227 5.16 0.48 -1.17
C PHE A 227 4.42 -0.27 -2.28
N SER A 228 4.08 -1.53 -2.00
CA SER A 228 3.48 -2.46 -2.93
C SER A 228 2.35 -3.20 -2.23
N HIS A 229 1.29 -3.59 -2.93
CA HIS A 229 0.27 -4.45 -2.35
C HIS A 229 0.77 -5.90 -2.28
N TYR A 230 1.13 -6.49 -3.44
CA TYR A 230 1.72 -7.82 -3.45
C TYR A 230 3.14 -7.80 -2.89
N PRO A 231 3.50 -8.74 -2.02
CA PRO A 231 4.89 -8.91 -1.60
C PRO A 231 5.74 -9.46 -2.75
N PHE A 232 7.03 -9.18 -2.70
CA PHE A 232 8.00 -9.75 -3.65
C PHE A 232 8.49 -11.14 -3.19
N TYR A 233 8.35 -11.43 -1.92
CA TYR A 233 8.71 -12.71 -1.32
C TYR A 233 7.65 -13.12 -0.30
N SER A 234 7.32 -14.41 -0.24
CA SER A 234 6.43 -14.97 0.77
C SER A 234 6.90 -16.38 1.13
N ASP A 235 7.27 -16.60 2.39
CA ASP A 235 7.76 -17.89 2.90
C ASP A 235 6.69 -18.97 2.86
N ASN A 236 5.48 -18.63 3.29
CA ASN A 236 4.44 -19.62 3.55
C ASN A 236 3.49 -19.83 2.37
N VAL A 237 3.41 -18.85 1.46
CA VAL A 237 2.45 -18.84 0.36
C VAL A 237 3.12 -18.24 -0.90
N PRO A 238 4.09 -18.96 -1.52
CA PRO A 238 4.90 -18.40 -2.62
C PRO A 238 4.09 -17.90 -3.82
N PHE A 239 2.92 -18.50 -4.09
CA PHE A 239 2.02 -18.09 -5.17
C PHE A 239 1.22 -16.81 -4.86
N MET A 240 1.35 -16.24 -3.66
CA MET A 240 0.79 -14.95 -3.29
C MET A 240 1.83 -13.80 -3.31
N ALA A 241 3.03 -14.06 -3.82
CA ALA A 241 4.00 -13.03 -4.18
C ALA A 241 3.81 -12.62 -5.65
N LEU A 242 4.51 -11.58 -6.10
CA LEU A 242 4.54 -11.23 -7.53
C LEU A 242 4.79 -12.49 -8.39
N GLU A 243 3.95 -12.69 -9.40
CA GLU A 243 3.88 -13.95 -10.16
C GLU A 243 5.11 -14.18 -11.01
N ASP A 244 5.56 -13.19 -11.79
CA ASP A 244 6.72 -13.32 -12.64
C ASP A 244 8.02 -13.31 -11.83
N THR A 245 8.64 -14.47 -11.77
CA THR A 245 9.90 -14.67 -11.04
C THR A 245 11.07 -13.89 -11.66
N THR A 246 11.08 -13.68 -12.97
CA THR A 246 12.15 -12.95 -13.67
C THR A 246 12.05 -11.46 -13.36
N GLU A 247 10.86 -10.89 -13.51
CA GLU A 247 10.54 -9.51 -13.17
C GLU A 247 10.84 -9.24 -11.69
N ARG A 248 10.34 -10.09 -10.80
CA ARG A 248 10.58 -10.00 -9.35
C ARG A 248 12.05 -10.00 -8.99
N ASN A 249 12.84 -10.93 -9.52
CA ASN A 249 14.27 -11.02 -9.24
C ASN A 249 15.04 -9.82 -9.80
N TYR A 250 14.62 -9.31 -10.96
CA TYR A 250 15.18 -8.10 -11.53
C TYR A 250 14.94 -6.90 -10.62
N LEU A 251 13.71 -6.70 -10.15
CA LEU A 251 13.32 -5.63 -9.22
C LEU A 251 14.10 -5.71 -7.91
N LEU A 252 14.21 -6.89 -7.29
CA LEU A 252 14.99 -7.08 -6.07
C LEU A 252 16.47 -6.71 -6.28
N SER A 253 17.06 -7.06 -7.43
CA SER A 253 18.41 -6.64 -7.82
C SER A 253 18.51 -5.13 -8.02
N LEU A 254 17.50 -4.51 -8.63
CA LEU A 254 17.42 -3.06 -8.81
C LEU A 254 17.36 -2.33 -7.46
N PHE A 255 16.56 -2.81 -6.52
CA PHE A 255 16.44 -2.25 -5.17
C PHE A 255 17.76 -2.29 -4.42
N SER A 256 18.46 -3.43 -4.46
CA SER A 256 19.77 -3.59 -3.82
C SER A 256 20.82 -2.60 -4.32
N LYS A 257 20.73 -2.18 -5.59
CA LYS A 257 21.70 -1.29 -6.24
C LYS A 257 21.37 0.19 -6.12
N ASN A 258 20.13 0.54 -5.75
CA ASN A 258 19.63 1.91 -5.81
C ASN A 258 19.19 2.46 -4.44
N ASN A 259 19.89 2.11 -3.37
CA ASN A 259 19.73 2.67 -2.02
C ASN A 259 18.31 2.50 -1.44
N VAL A 260 17.59 1.42 -1.80
CA VAL A 260 16.35 1.05 -1.13
C VAL A 260 16.67 0.56 0.29
N LYS A 261 15.89 0.99 1.27
CA LYS A 261 16.02 0.63 2.69
C LYS A 261 14.92 -0.31 3.15
N ALA A 262 13.70 -0.11 2.64
CA ALA A 262 12.55 -0.94 2.98
C ALA A 262 11.61 -1.12 1.78
N LEU A 263 11.00 -2.30 1.70
CA LEU A 263 9.90 -2.65 0.83
C LEU A 263 8.73 -3.07 1.71
N PHE A 264 7.61 -2.35 1.62
CA PHE A 264 6.40 -2.68 2.37
C PHE A 264 5.41 -3.43 1.49
N GLY A 265 4.80 -4.49 2.05
CA GLY A 265 3.82 -5.33 1.38
C GLY A 265 2.62 -5.69 2.26
N GLY A 266 1.50 -6.03 1.61
CA GLY A 266 0.25 -6.50 2.19
C GLY A 266 -0.16 -7.88 1.64
N HIS A 267 -1.43 -7.99 1.20
CA HIS A 267 -2.04 -9.09 0.45
C HIS A 267 -2.12 -10.45 1.17
N VAL A 268 -1.04 -10.90 1.77
CA VAL A 268 -0.98 -12.23 2.44
C VAL A 268 -1.57 -12.24 3.84
N HIS A 269 -2.03 -11.09 4.35
CA HIS A 269 -2.63 -10.93 5.69
C HIS A 269 -1.74 -11.44 6.84
N THR A 270 -0.42 -11.55 6.63
CA THR A 270 0.53 -12.15 7.58
C THR A 270 1.68 -11.20 7.86
N VAL A 271 2.05 -11.09 9.12
CA VAL A 271 3.22 -10.31 9.57
C VAL A 271 4.48 -11.12 9.37
N PHE A 272 5.40 -10.60 8.57
CA PHE A 272 6.76 -11.14 8.49
C PHE A 272 7.75 -10.06 8.01
N GLU A 273 9.02 -10.31 8.22
CA GLU A 273 10.12 -9.50 7.73
C GLU A 273 11.18 -10.41 7.08
N HIS A 274 11.66 -10.03 5.90
CA HIS A 274 12.67 -10.78 5.17
C HIS A 274 13.79 -9.85 4.69
N GLY A 275 15.03 -10.17 5.07
CA GLY A 275 16.22 -9.38 4.72
C GLY A 275 16.81 -9.79 3.37
N PHE A 276 17.03 -8.82 2.49
CA PHE A 276 17.73 -8.97 1.21
C PHE A 276 19.15 -8.37 1.25
N GLY A 277 19.77 -8.32 2.42
CA GLY A 277 21.09 -7.77 2.62
C GLY A 277 21.08 -6.24 2.80
N SER A 278 20.90 -5.46 1.72
CA SER A 278 20.90 -3.99 1.78
C SER A 278 19.55 -3.38 2.17
N PHE A 279 18.47 -4.14 2.10
CA PHE A 279 17.12 -3.72 2.47
C PHE A 279 16.33 -4.88 3.06
N SER A 280 15.19 -4.59 3.65
CA SER A 280 14.23 -5.59 4.13
C SER A 280 12.86 -5.42 3.48
N GLN A 281 12.20 -6.54 3.19
CA GLN A 281 10.77 -6.56 2.95
C GLN A 281 10.03 -6.71 4.28
N ILE A 282 9.01 -5.91 4.46
CA ILE A 282 8.23 -5.78 5.70
C ILE A 282 6.76 -5.95 5.33
N ASN A 283 6.20 -7.10 5.67
CA ASN A 283 4.78 -7.34 5.46
C ASN A 283 3.95 -7.02 6.69
N THR A 284 2.76 -6.50 6.46
CA THR A 284 1.79 -6.14 7.50
C THR A 284 0.55 -7.00 7.35
N SER A 285 -0.12 -7.29 8.46
CA SER A 285 -1.36 -8.05 8.48
C SER A 285 -2.56 -7.19 8.07
N ALA A 286 -3.65 -7.83 7.68
CA ALA A 286 -4.92 -7.17 7.38
C ALA A 286 -5.42 -6.37 8.59
N LEU A 287 -5.72 -5.07 8.40
CA LEU A 287 -5.97 -4.11 9.46
C LEU A 287 -7.05 -4.58 10.43
N PHE A 288 -8.28 -4.72 9.97
CA PHE A 288 -9.41 -5.04 10.86
C PHE A 288 -9.60 -6.55 11.10
N LYS A 289 -9.06 -7.40 10.23
CA LYS A 289 -9.10 -8.84 10.43
C LYS A 289 -8.19 -9.27 11.59
N ASN A 290 -6.98 -8.72 11.63
CA ASN A 290 -5.95 -9.07 12.62
C ASN A 290 -5.77 -8.01 13.71
N GLU A 291 -6.49 -6.89 13.64
CA GLU A 291 -6.47 -5.80 14.63
C GLU A 291 -5.03 -5.32 14.92
N ALA A 292 -4.27 -5.08 13.84
CA ALA A 292 -2.88 -4.65 13.94
C ALA A 292 -2.42 -3.84 12.72
N PHE A 293 -1.49 -2.91 12.97
CA PHE A 293 -0.84 -2.07 11.97
C PHE A 293 0.62 -1.82 12.32
N ARG A 294 1.40 -1.19 11.44
CA ARG A 294 2.80 -0.82 11.74
C ARG A 294 2.96 0.67 11.95
N LEU A 295 3.65 1.03 13.03
CA LEU A 295 4.27 2.34 13.18
C LEU A 295 5.69 2.26 12.61
N VAL A 296 5.98 3.07 11.61
CA VAL A 296 7.29 3.17 10.96
C VAL A 296 7.96 4.45 11.42
N THR A 297 9.20 4.36 11.86
CA THR A 297 10.03 5.49 12.24
C THR A 297 11.23 5.59 11.30
N VAL A 298 11.42 6.77 10.74
CA VAL A 298 12.54 7.12 9.86
C VAL A 298 13.55 7.95 10.65
N ASP A 299 14.80 7.61 10.51
CA ASP A 299 15.93 8.41 10.98
C ASP A 299 16.75 8.84 9.74
N GLU A 300 16.61 10.09 9.32
CA GLU A 300 17.26 10.64 8.13
C GLU A 300 18.79 10.71 8.31
N SER A 301 19.27 10.94 9.54
CA SER A 301 20.71 11.07 9.82
C SER A 301 21.49 9.77 9.65
N THR A 302 20.84 8.64 9.87
CA THR A 302 21.42 7.30 9.75
C THR A 302 20.88 6.53 8.56
N SER A 303 19.89 7.07 7.85
CA SER A 303 19.11 6.38 6.80
C SER A 303 18.53 5.05 7.29
N ILE A 304 18.12 4.97 8.56
CA ILE A 304 17.50 3.78 9.16
C ILE A 304 15.98 3.91 9.15
N VAL A 305 15.32 2.82 8.73
CA VAL A 305 13.87 2.61 8.84
C VAL A 305 13.63 1.54 9.89
N SER A 306 12.87 1.88 10.93
CA SER A 306 12.50 0.98 12.02
C SER A 306 10.99 0.79 12.04
N THR A 307 10.52 -0.41 12.37
CA THR A 307 9.09 -0.71 12.43
C THR A 307 8.69 -1.31 13.77
N LYS A 308 7.49 -1.00 14.20
CA LYS A 308 6.85 -1.61 15.37
C LYS A 308 5.44 -2.04 14.99
N LEU A 309 5.10 -3.31 15.20
CA LEU A 309 3.72 -3.77 15.11
C LEU A 309 2.95 -3.29 16.33
N ILE A 310 1.77 -2.72 16.10
CA ILE A 310 0.85 -2.24 17.13
C ILE A 310 -0.46 -2.98 16.93
N GLY A 311 -0.97 -3.59 18.00
CA GLY A 311 -2.31 -4.18 18.06
C GLY A 311 -3.30 -3.21 18.70
N PHE A 312 -4.59 -3.36 18.41
CA PHE A 312 -5.66 -2.52 18.98
C PHE A 312 -6.93 -3.32 19.25
#